data_35be85e91a0d313668a3f00fcf276f7b
#
_entry.id   35be85e91a0d313668a3f00fcf276f7b
#
_cell.length_a   1.000
_cell.length_b   1.000
_cell.length_c   1.000
_cell.angle_alpha   90.00
_cell.angle_beta   90.00
_cell.angle_gamma   90.00
#
_symmetry.space_group_name_H-M   'P 1'
#
loop_
_entity.id
_entity.type
_entity.pdbx_description
1 polymer ?
#
loop_
_entity_poly.entity_id
_entity_poly.type
_entity_poly.pdbx_seq_one_letter_code
_entity_poly.pdbx_strand_id
1 'polypeptide(L)'
;CMAVALPLTAQNVTVSGPDGKLQLTVSCPEGKEASYSLTYNGKQMLESSPLGLETNVGDFAKAMKLTGHKERKIDTVYTQSRIKASKIHYQANELVCAFANAKGQKMDVIFRVSNNDVAFRYTLPRQGERGSLVVNSEATGFRFPEQTTTFMCPQSDAMIGWKRTKPSYEEEYKADAPMDVRSQYGHGYTFPCLFRVGDNGWVLVSETGVDSRYCGSRLSDVTEGNLYTVAFPMAEENNGNGTVAPAFALPGSTPWRTITVGETLKPIVETTVIWDVVEPLYETEHDYQMGRGTWSWILWQDGSINYDDQVRYVDLAAAMGYEYVLIDNWWDTKIGHKRMESLIDYAQGKGVDVFLWYSSSGYWNDIEQGPVNMMDDPIIRKREMKWLQEQGVKGIKV
;
A
#
# COMPACT_ATOMS: atom_id res chain seq x y z
N CYS A 1 -2.61 -57.87 12.53
CA CYS A 1 -1.81 -56.66 12.27
C CYS A 1 -2.60 -55.46 12.74
N MET A 2 -2.22 -54.91 13.88
CA MET A 2 -2.74 -53.58 14.33
C MET A 2 -1.98 -52.49 13.56
N ALA A 3 -2.68 -51.75 12.74
CA ALA A 3 -2.15 -50.54 12.15
C ALA A 3 -2.08 -49.47 13.25
N VAL A 4 -0.88 -49.12 13.65
CA VAL A 4 -0.62 -47.94 14.50
C VAL A 4 -0.84 -46.72 13.65
N ALA A 5 -1.94 -46.04 13.85
CA ALA A 5 -2.14 -44.69 13.29
C ALA A 5 -1.13 -43.76 14.00
N LEU A 6 -0.07 -43.40 13.31
CA LEU A 6 0.80 -42.30 13.75
C LEU A 6 -0.05 -41.01 13.77
N PRO A 7 -0.02 -40.21 14.85
CA PRO A 7 -0.72 -38.94 14.85
C PRO A 7 -0.15 -38.06 13.72
N LEU A 8 -1.03 -37.56 12.85
CA LEU A 8 -0.70 -36.52 11.88
C LEU A 8 -0.25 -35.29 12.66
N THR A 9 1.06 -35.08 12.78
CA THR A 9 1.62 -33.86 13.35
C THR A 9 1.42 -32.75 12.34
N ALA A 10 0.71 -31.68 12.75
CA ALA A 10 0.70 -30.43 12.02
C ALA A 10 2.15 -30.02 11.74
N GLN A 11 2.50 -29.80 10.46
CA GLN A 11 3.83 -29.29 10.13
C GLN A 11 3.85 -27.79 10.49
N ASN A 12 4.54 -27.47 11.58
CA ASN A 12 4.81 -26.09 11.98
C ASN A 12 6.25 -25.74 11.59
N VAL A 13 6.43 -24.58 10.98
CA VAL A 13 7.74 -24.02 10.66
C VAL A 13 7.82 -22.64 11.28
N THR A 14 8.87 -22.39 12.07
CA THR A 14 9.07 -21.10 12.75
C THR A 14 10.33 -20.43 12.24
N VAL A 15 10.25 -19.14 11.95
CA VAL A 15 11.37 -18.26 11.63
C VAL A 15 11.33 -17.03 12.54
N SER A 16 12.50 -16.57 13.00
CA SER A 16 12.63 -15.40 13.87
C SER A 16 13.37 -14.29 13.16
N GLY A 17 13.13 -13.06 13.57
CA GLY A 17 14.02 -11.94 13.25
C GLY A 17 15.46 -12.15 13.77
N PRO A 18 16.44 -11.40 13.26
CA PRO A 18 17.85 -11.57 13.65
C PRO A 18 18.13 -11.49 15.15
N ASP A 19 17.38 -10.68 15.90
CA ASP A 19 17.50 -10.55 17.36
C ASP A 19 16.68 -11.59 18.15
N GLY A 20 15.88 -12.42 17.47
CA GLY A 20 15.07 -13.49 18.05
C GLY A 20 13.78 -13.07 18.71
N LYS A 21 13.46 -11.77 18.76
CA LYS A 21 12.26 -11.26 19.46
C LYS A 21 10.98 -11.45 18.67
N LEU A 22 11.00 -11.09 17.38
CA LEU A 22 9.87 -11.31 16.47
C LEU A 22 9.95 -12.74 15.94
N GLN A 23 8.88 -13.51 16.13
CA GLN A 23 8.78 -14.89 15.66
C GLN A 23 7.51 -15.07 14.85
N LEU A 24 7.66 -15.65 13.67
CA LEU A 24 6.57 -16.08 12.80
C LEU A 24 6.52 -17.59 12.78
N THR A 25 5.36 -18.16 13.06
CA THR A 25 5.10 -19.59 12.95
C THR A 25 4.06 -19.86 11.86
N VAL A 26 4.43 -20.60 10.85
CA VAL A 26 3.54 -21.09 9.79
C VAL A 26 3.02 -22.49 10.20
N SER A 27 1.72 -22.67 10.13
CA SER A 27 1.04 -23.93 10.43
C SER A 27 0.20 -24.40 9.24
N CYS A 28 0.33 -25.66 8.88
CA CYS A 28 -0.46 -26.26 7.81
C CYS A 28 -0.86 -27.70 8.20
N PRO A 29 -1.94 -27.88 9.00
CA PRO A 29 -2.48 -29.20 9.27
C PRO A 29 -3.01 -29.83 7.98
N GLU A 30 -2.79 -31.12 7.81
CA GLU A 30 -3.18 -31.82 6.57
C GLU A 30 -4.69 -31.65 6.29
N GLY A 31 -5.00 -31.25 5.06
CA GLY A 31 -6.37 -31.05 4.59
C GLY A 31 -7.08 -29.81 5.14
N LYS A 32 -6.36 -28.95 5.88
CA LYS A 32 -6.88 -27.67 6.40
C LYS A 32 -6.29 -26.47 5.67
N GLU A 33 -6.67 -25.30 6.08
CA GLU A 33 -6.12 -24.04 5.62
C GLU A 33 -4.71 -23.83 6.18
N ALA A 34 -3.82 -23.27 5.39
CA ALA A 34 -2.55 -22.78 5.87
C ALA A 34 -2.76 -21.50 6.67
N SER A 35 -2.01 -21.32 7.76
CA SER A 35 -2.10 -20.15 8.61
C SER A 35 -0.73 -19.73 9.15
N TYR A 36 -0.67 -18.55 9.71
CA TYR A 36 0.50 -18.05 10.42
C TYR A 36 0.11 -17.35 11.71
N SER A 37 1.04 -17.22 12.64
CA SER A 37 0.89 -16.44 13.87
C SER A 37 2.18 -15.69 14.18
N LEU A 38 2.06 -14.60 14.94
CA LEU A 38 3.20 -13.76 15.34
C LEU A 38 3.28 -13.58 16.84
N THR A 39 4.48 -13.73 17.38
CA THR A 39 4.80 -13.33 18.74
C THR A 39 5.98 -12.34 18.75
N TYR A 40 5.99 -11.43 19.71
CA TYR A 40 7.07 -10.47 19.92
C TYR A 40 7.45 -10.47 21.41
N ASN A 41 8.71 -10.74 21.72
CA ASN A 41 9.18 -10.97 23.10
C ASN A 41 8.31 -11.99 23.86
N GLY A 42 7.85 -13.05 23.18
CA GLY A 42 6.98 -14.09 23.74
C GLY A 42 5.51 -13.69 23.95
N LYS A 43 5.12 -12.45 23.62
CA LYS A 43 3.74 -11.96 23.66
C LYS A 43 3.04 -12.14 22.33
N GLN A 44 1.78 -12.59 22.34
CA GLN A 44 0.99 -12.79 21.13
C GLN A 44 0.64 -11.44 20.50
N MET A 45 1.00 -11.26 19.24
CA MET A 45 0.69 -10.06 18.44
C MET A 45 -0.38 -10.34 17.38
N LEU A 46 -0.29 -11.49 16.70
CA LEU A 46 -1.33 -12.04 15.82
C LEU A 46 -1.59 -13.49 16.16
N GLU A 47 -2.82 -13.86 16.33
CA GLU A 47 -3.26 -15.24 16.48
C GLU A 47 -3.24 -15.97 15.12
N SER A 48 -3.68 -17.23 15.08
CA SER A 48 -3.70 -18.02 13.86
C SER A 48 -4.51 -17.31 12.76
N SER A 49 -3.81 -16.79 11.78
CA SER A 49 -4.31 -15.95 10.68
C SER A 49 -4.21 -16.73 9.36
N PRO A 50 -5.26 -16.81 8.55
CA PRO A 50 -5.27 -17.60 7.33
C PRO A 50 -4.35 -17.04 6.26
N LEU A 51 -3.89 -17.95 5.37
CA LEU A 51 -3.10 -17.66 4.18
C LEU A 51 -3.79 -18.28 2.96
N GLY A 52 -3.73 -17.64 1.82
CA GLY A 52 -4.14 -18.26 0.56
C GLY A 52 -4.71 -17.31 -0.48
N LEU A 53 -4.89 -17.89 -1.66
CA LEU A 53 -5.48 -17.21 -2.83
C LEU A 53 -6.56 -18.10 -3.44
N GLU A 54 -7.68 -17.52 -3.83
CA GLU A 54 -8.64 -18.12 -4.76
C GLU A 54 -8.40 -17.56 -6.16
N THR A 55 -8.16 -18.42 -7.11
CA THR A 55 -7.80 -18.01 -8.48
C THR A 55 -8.58 -18.77 -9.53
N ASN A 56 -8.62 -18.25 -10.76
CA ASN A 56 -9.23 -18.92 -11.89
C ASN A 56 -8.50 -20.22 -12.34
N VAL A 57 -7.29 -20.45 -11.82
CA VAL A 57 -6.50 -21.67 -12.15
C VAL A 57 -6.54 -22.71 -11.04
N GLY A 58 -6.85 -22.33 -9.80
CA GLY A 58 -6.95 -23.21 -8.65
C GLY A 58 -7.27 -22.48 -7.37
N ASP A 59 -7.76 -23.22 -6.38
CA ASP A 59 -7.93 -22.77 -5.01
C ASP A 59 -6.66 -23.10 -4.22
N PHE A 60 -6.01 -22.06 -3.69
CA PHE A 60 -4.80 -22.14 -2.86
C PHE A 60 -5.07 -21.65 -1.43
N ALA A 61 -6.34 -21.56 -1.02
CA ALA A 61 -6.75 -21.21 0.34
C ALA A 61 -7.15 -22.44 1.15
N LYS A 62 -7.72 -23.45 0.50
CA LYS A 62 -8.29 -24.64 1.17
C LYS A 62 -7.51 -25.90 0.86
N ALA A 63 -7.54 -26.84 1.81
CA ALA A 63 -6.94 -28.17 1.67
C ALA A 63 -5.47 -28.12 1.18
N MET A 64 -4.70 -27.21 1.76
CA MET A 64 -3.30 -27.03 1.43
C MET A 64 -2.42 -28.09 2.11
N LYS A 65 -1.29 -28.37 1.51
CA LYS A 65 -0.23 -29.21 2.08
C LYS A 65 1.10 -28.48 1.99
N LEU A 66 1.79 -28.32 3.12
CA LEU A 66 3.17 -27.86 3.13
C LEU A 66 4.08 -28.99 2.61
N THR A 67 4.73 -28.79 1.47
CA THR A 67 5.56 -29.80 0.79
C THR A 67 7.05 -29.62 1.09
N GLY A 68 7.46 -28.48 1.63
CA GLY A 68 8.82 -28.19 2.02
C GLY A 68 9.01 -26.73 2.41
N HIS A 69 10.17 -26.44 2.95
CA HIS A 69 10.57 -25.06 3.25
C HIS A 69 12.06 -24.86 3.03
N LYS A 70 12.47 -23.60 2.89
CA LYS A 70 13.88 -23.18 2.80
C LYS A 70 14.06 -21.87 3.57
N GLU A 71 15.23 -21.73 4.17
CA GLU A 71 15.60 -20.52 4.88
C GLU A 71 16.89 -19.94 4.33
N ARG A 72 17.01 -18.62 4.38
CA ARG A 72 18.26 -17.90 4.15
C ARG A 72 18.31 -16.60 4.94
N LYS A 73 19.51 -16.12 5.19
CA LYS A 73 19.72 -14.78 5.77
C LYS A 73 19.81 -13.74 4.68
N ILE A 74 19.25 -12.57 4.97
CA ILE A 74 19.41 -11.35 4.17
C ILE A 74 20.23 -10.39 5.03
N ASP A 75 21.27 -9.82 4.45
CA ASP A 75 22.10 -8.80 5.06
C ASP A 75 22.57 -7.87 3.94
N THR A 76 21.98 -6.70 3.85
CA THR A 76 22.27 -5.73 2.78
C THR A 76 22.24 -4.31 3.29
N VAL A 77 23.02 -3.43 2.66
CA VAL A 77 23.04 -2.01 2.96
C VAL A 77 22.66 -1.25 1.70
N TYR A 78 21.72 -0.34 1.82
CA TYR A 78 21.34 0.56 0.75
C TYR A 78 21.17 1.99 1.24
N THR A 79 21.12 2.93 0.32
CA THR A 79 20.94 4.36 0.61
C THR A 79 19.66 4.87 0.00
N GLN A 80 19.02 5.81 0.70
CA GLN A 80 17.85 6.52 0.26
C GLN A 80 17.99 8.00 0.60
N SER A 81 17.67 8.89 -0.33
CA SER A 81 17.81 10.33 -0.12
C SER A 81 16.53 11.01 0.38
N ARG A 82 15.38 10.32 0.38
CA ARG A 82 14.05 10.94 0.53
C ARG A 82 13.13 10.23 1.53
N ILE A 83 13.69 9.41 2.40
CA ILE A 83 12.95 8.75 3.47
C ILE A 83 13.54 9.08 4.83
N LYS A 84 12.95 8.56 5.88
CA LYS A 84 13.31 8.82 7.29
C LYS A 84 14.76 8.44 7.68
N ALA A 85 15.45 7.63 6.86
CA ALA A 85 16.83 7.25 7.07
C ALA A 85 17.60 7.26 5.74
N SER A 86 18.79 7.87 5.71
CA SER A 86 19.60 7.98 4.49
C SER A 86 20.44 6.75 4.20
N LYS A 87 20.75 5.94 5.21
CA LYS A 87 21.47 4.68 5.09
C LYS A 87 20.76 3.62 5.91
N ILE A 88 20.36 2.55 5.25
CA ILE A 88 19.62 1.45 5.85
C ILE A 88 20.46 0.20 5.82
N HIS A 89 20.60 -0.46 6.98
CA HIS A 89 21.16 -1.79 7.09
C HIS A 89 20.03 -2.78 7.31
N TYR A 90 19.56 -3.38 6.20
CA TYR A 90 18.46 -4.34 6.23
C TYR A 90 18.98 -5.74 6.53
N GLN A 91 18.55 -6.28 7.65
CA GLN A 91 18.82 -7.65 8.08
C GLN A 91 17.50 -8.37 8.33
N ALA A 92 17.34 -9.54 7.72
CA ALA A 92 16.16 -10.38 7.87
C ALA A 92 16.50 -11.86 7.68
N ASN A 93 15.67 -12.73 8.22
CA ASN A 93 15.63 -14.13 7.87
C ASN A 93 14.46 -14.37 6.90
N GLU A 94 14.76 -14.95 5.74
CA GLU A 94 13.76 -15.28 4.74
C GLU A 94 13.39 -16.76 4.87
N LEU A 95 12.09 -17.03 4.98
CA LEU A 95 11.51 -18.37 4.94
C LEU A 95 10.65 -18.49 3.68
N VAL A 96 10.92 -19.48 2.85
CA VAL A 96 10.09 -19.86 1.70
C VAL A 96 9.36 -21.15 2.04
N CYS A 97 8.04 -21.11 2.15
CA CYS A 97 7.18 -22.26 2.36
C CYS A 97 6.57 -22.70 1.02
N ALA A 98 6.87 -23.90 0.59
CA ALA A 98 6.31 -24.50 -0.62
C ALA A 98 5.02 -25.24 -0.29
N PHE A 99 3.93 -24.88 -0.94
CA PHE A 99 2.62 -25.49 -0.77
C PHE A 99 2.13 -26.17 -2.05
N ALA A 100 1.27 -27.14 -1.87
CA ALA A 100 0.46 -27.71 -2.94
C ALA A 100 -1.00 -27.79 -2.50
N ASN A 101 -1.93 -27.51 -3.42
CA ASN A 101 -3.35 -27.69 -3.17
C ASN A 101 -3.78 -29.16 -3.41
N ALA A 102 -5.04 -29.48 -3.21
CA ALA A 102 -5.58 -30.82 -3.38
C ALA A 102 -5.38 -31.39 -4.80
N LYS A 103 -5.17 -30.55 -5.82
CA LYS A 103 -4.88 -30.96 -7.21
C LYS A 103 -3.39 -31.04 -7.52
N GLY A 104 -2.52 -30.85 -6.53
CA GLY A 104 -1.07 -30.85 -6.70
C GLY A 104 -0.50 -29.60 -7.36
N GLN A 105 -1.30 -28.54 -7.53
CA GLN A 105 -0.85 -27.25 -8.04
C GLN A 105 -0.02 -26.52 -6.97
N LYS A 106 1.06 -25.87 -7.38
CA LYS A 106 2.07 -25.32 -6.48
C LYS A 106 1.89 -23.81 -6.26
N MET A 107 2.17 -23.39 -5.04
CA MET A 107 2.27 -22.00 -4.63
C MET A 107 3.33 -21.89 -3.53
N ASP A 108 4.21 -20.91 -3.60
CA ASP A 108 5.13 -20.61 -2.53
C ASP A 108 4.66 -19.37 -1.78
N VAL A 109 4.88 -19.35 -0.45
CA VAL A 109 4.74 -18.15 0.37
C VAL A 109 6.14 -17.77 0.86
N ILE A 110 6.56 -16.57 0.52
CA ILE A 110 7.86 -16.04 0.90
C ILE A 110 7.65 -15.08 2.06
N PHE A 111 8.24 -15.36 3.21
CA PHE A 111 8.27 -14.49 4.38
C PHE A 111 9.68 -13.90 4.57
N ARG A 112 9.76 -12.63 4.89
CA ARG A 112 10.99 -11.96 5.35
C ARG A 112 10.72 -11.39 6.73
N VAL A 113 11.50 -11.83 7.71
CA VAL A 113 11.31 -11.44 9.11
C VAL A 113 12.55 -10.69 9.58
N SER A 114 12.40 -9.38 9.76
CA SER A 114 13.39 -8.49 10.38
C SER A 114 13.19 -8.44 11.91
N ASN A 115 13.85 -7.53 12.62
CA ASN A 115 13.67 -7.41 14.06
C ASN A 115 12.27 -6.92 14.47
N ASN A 116 11.62 -6.12 13.62
CA ASN A 116 10.31 -5.55 13.87
C ASN A 116 9.30 -5.77 12.74
N ASP A 117 9.73 -6.28 11.60
CA ASP A 117 8.86 -6.37 10.43
C ASP A 117 8.74 -7.79 9.90
N VAL A 118 7.54 -8.13 9.45
CA VAL A 118 7.27 -9.27 8.58
C VAL A 118 6.75 -8.73 7.26
N ALA A 119 7.37 -9.12 6.16
CA ALA A 119 6.79 -8.96 4.84
C ALA A 119 6.58 -10.33 4.21
N PHE A 120 5.42 -10.53 3.57
CA PHE A 120 5.18 -11.79 2.86
C PHE A 120 4.40 -11.58 1.57
N ARG A 121 4.59 -12.51 0.63
CA ARG A 121 3.86 -12.55 -0.64
C ARG A 121 3.72 -13.96 -1.16
N TYR A 122 2.75 -14.15 -2.03
CA TYR A 122 2.56 -15.40 -2.76
C TYR A 122 3.31 -15.37 -4.08
N THR A 123 3.93 -16.49 -4.43
CA THR A 123 4.58 -16.69 -5.72
C THR A 123 4.02 -17.95 -6.35
N LEU A 124 3.55 -17.84 -7.58
CA LEU A 124 2.98 -18.97 -8.31
C LEU A 124 3.84 -19.28 -9.53
N PRO A 125 4.27 -20.53 -9.68
CA PRO A 125 4.91 -21.00 -10.90
C PRO A 125 3.88 -21.12 -12.03
N ARG A 126 4.34 -21.41 -13.23
CA ARG A 126 3.44 -21.75 -14.34
C ARG A 126 2.56 -22.94 -13.99
N GLN A 127 1.27 -22.85 -14.26
CA GLN A 127 0.28 -23.88 -13.95
C GLN A 127 -0.10 -24.65 -15.24
N GLY A 128 0.68 -25.67 -15.58
CA GLY A 128 0.52 -26.41 -16.84
C GLY A 128 0.73 -25.49 -18.04
N GLU A 129 -0.20 -25.49 -18.99
CA GLU A 129 -0.17 -24.66 -20.20
C GLU A 129 -0.59 -23.19 -19.95
N ARG A 130 -1.10 -22.89 -18.74
CA ARG A 130 -1.58 -21.53 -18.44
C ARG A 130 -0.43 -20.59 -18.13
N GLY A 131 -0.35 -19.50 -18.88
CA GLY A 131 0.67 -18.45 -18.76
C GLY A 131 0.23 -17.23 -17.96
N SER A 132 -1.01 -17.21 -17.44
CA SER A 132 -1.54 -16.10 -16.62
C SER A 132 -2.58 -16.62 -15.65
N LEU A 133 -2.85 -15.80 -14.63
CA LEU A 133 -3.90 -16.09 -13.65
C LEU A 133 -4.66 -14.81 -13.28
N VAL A 134 -5.90 -14.98 -12.83
CA VAL A 134 -6.72 -13.97 -12.18
C VAL A 134 -6.89 -14.38 -10.72
N VAL A 135 -6.64 -13.44 -9.79
CA VAL A 135 -6.91 -13.63 -8.36
C VAL A 135 -8.33 -13.15 -8.07
N ASN A 136 -9.21 -14.08 -7.75
CA ASN A 136 -10.61 -13.76 -7.45
C ASN A 136 -10.77 -13.19 -6.04
N SER A 137 -10.03 -13.76 -5.07
CA SER A 137 -9.98 -13.27 -3.69
C SER A 137 -8.67 -13.69 -3.02
N GLU A 138 -8.33 -13.00 -1.95
CA GLU A 138 -7.18 -13.27 -1.10
C GLU A 138 -7.66 -13.62 0.31
N ALA A 139 -7.40 -14.87 0.74
CA ALA A 139 -7.78 -15.35 2.07
C ALA A 139 -6.83 -14.85 3.17
N THR A 140 -5.79 -14.09 2.81
CA THR A 140 -4.85 -13.51 3.77
C THR A 140 -5.58 -12.76 4.87
N GLY A 141 -5.38 -13.18 6.10
CA GLY A 141 -6.02 -12.58 7.25
C GLY A 141 -5.04 -12.12 8.32
N PHE A 142 -5.59 -11.31 9.23
CA PHE A 142 -4.90 -10.77 10.41
C PHE A 142 -5.85 -10.93 11.60
N ARG A 143 -5.63 -11.96 12.40
CA ARG A 143 -6.43 -12.26 13.59
C ARG A 143 -5.74 -11.68 14.81
N PHE A 144 -6.45 -10.83 15.53
CA PHE A 144 -5.91 -10.15 16.69
C PHE A 144 -6.44 -10.75 18.01
N PRO A 145 -5.65 -10.69 19.10
CA PRO A 145 -6.12 -11.00 20.44
C PRO A 145 -7.32 -10.10 20.87
N GLU A 146 -8.16 -10.62 21.76
CA GLU A 146 -9.41 -9.98 22.16
C GLU A 146 -9.25 -8.55 22.72
N GLN A 147 -8.16 -8.26 23.43
CA GLN A 147 -7.90 -6.96 24.05
C GLN A 147 -7.38 -5.89 23.07
N THR A 148 -7.48 -6.11 21.78
CA THR A 148 -6.94 -5.19 20.76
C THR A 148 -7.88 -4.02 20.51
N THR A 149 -7.30 -2.83 20.31
CA THR A 149 -8.00 -1.63 19.84
C THR A 149 -7.39 -1.14 18.51
N THR A 150 -8.10 -0.28 17.81
CA THR A 150 -7.76 0.12 16.45
C THR A 150 -7.56 1.62 16.31
N PHE A 151 -6.72 2.00 15.35
CA PHE A 151 -6.57 3.35 14.84
C PHE A 151 -6.47 3.26 13.30
N MET A 152 -7.62 3.36 12.64
CA MET A 152 -7.76 3.08 11.21
C MET A 152 -8.62 4.12 10.54
N CYS A 153 -8.27 4.45 9.29
CA CYS A 153 -9.08 5.30 8.42
C CYS A 153 -10.07 4.40 7.65
N PRO A 154 -11.39 4.59 7.81
CA PRO A 154 -12.35 3.83 7.04
C PRO A 154 -12.22 4.17 5.55
N GLN A 155 -12.44 3.19 4.69
CA GLN A 155 -12.55 3.41 3.27
C GLN A 155 -13.76 4.32 3.00
N SER A 156 -13.58 5.38 2.24
CA SER A 156 -14.68 6.21 1.74
C SER A 156 -15.68 5.34 0.96
N ASP A 157 -16.92 5.82 0.86
CA ASP A 157 -17.90 5.15 0.00
C ASP A 157 -17.37 5.13 -1.45
N ALA A 158 -16.94 3.94 -1.88
CA ALA A 158 -16.29 3.74 -3.15
C ALA A 158 -17.20 4.03 -4.36
N MET A 159 -18.53 4.05 -4.14
CA MET A 159 -19.53 4.29 -5.19
C MET A 159 -19.81 5.77 -5.41
N ILE A 160 -19.64 6.59 -4.35
CA ILE A 160 -19.91 8.04 -4.40
C ILE A 160 -18.81 8.87 -3.74
N GLY A 161 -17.72 8.24 -3.31
CA GLY A 161 -16.70 8.77 -2.41
C GLY A 161 -16.27 10.20 -2.70
N TRP A 162 -15.84 10.48 -3.93
CA TRP A 162 -15.37 11.82 -4.28
C TRP A 162 -16.46 12.90 -4.15
N LYS A 163 -17.66 12.62 -4.61
CA LYS A 163 -18.79 13.57 -4.51
C LYS A 163 -19.11 13.94 -3.07
N ARG A 164 -18.92 13.00 -2.15
CA ARG A 164 -19.21 13.16 -0.74
C ARG A 164 -18.03 13.72 0.06
N THR A 165 -16.82 13.26 -0.22
CA THR A 165 -15.62 13.54 0.59
C THR A 165 -14.73 14.65 0.03
N LYS A 166 -15.14 15.32 -1.02
CA LYS A 166 -14.36 16.40 -1.69
C LYS A 166 -13.51 17.24 -0.73
N PRO A 167 -12.31 17.59 -1.16
CA PRO A 167 -11.60 17.26 -2.40
C PRO A 167 -10.80 15.95 -2.31
N SER A 168 -10.79 15.28 -1.20
CA SER A 168 -10.03 14.08 -0.93
C SER A 168 -10.92 12.98 -0.35
N TYR A 169 -10.40 11.76 -0.26
CA TYR A 169 -11.03 10.62 0.40
C TYR A 169 -10.70 10.56 1.90
N GLU A 170 -10.60 11.70 2.53
CA GLU A 170 -10.34 11.80 3.97
C GLU A 170 -11.62 11.48 4.77
N GLU A 171 -11.48 10.57 5.71
CA GLU A 171 -12.56 10.16 6.60
C GLU A 171 -12.09 10.24 8.05
N GLU A 172 -13.03 10.47 8.96
CA GLU A 172 -12.74 10.50 10.38
C GLU A 172 -12.37 9.11 10.92
N TYR A 173 -11.38 9.07 11.78
CA TYR A 173 -10.94 7.87 12.49
C TYR A 173 -10.86 8.11 13.98
N LYS A 174 -10.99 7.03 14.76
CA LYS A 174 -10.99 7.09 16.22
C LYS A 174 -9.77 6.36 16.77
N ALA A 175 -9.08 7.00 17.72
CA ALA A 175 -8.04 6.36 18.47
C ALA A 175 -8.67 5.36 19.48
N ASP A 176 -8.00 4.21 19.65
CA ASP A 176 -8.44 3.16 20.56
C ASP A 176 -9.90 2.71 20.36
N ALA A 177 -10.36 2.67 19.11
CA ALA A 177 -11.68 2.14 18.81
C ALA A 177 -11.74 0.63 19.08
N PRO A 178 -12.84 0.09 19.61
CA PRO A 178 -13.00 -1.34 19.81
C PRO A 178 -13.08 -2.07 18.44
N MET A 179 -12.68 -3.33 18.42
CA MET A 179 -12.57 -4.11 17.17
C MET A 179 -13.93 -4.57 16.61
N ASP A 180 -14.98 -4.57 17.40
CA ASP A 180 -16.33 -5.00 17.00
C ASP A 180 -17.09 -3.96 16.17
N VAL A 181 -16.49 -2.79 15.92
CA VAL A 181 -17.07 -1.72 15.12
C VAL A 181 -16.79 -1.96 13.64
N ARG A 182 -17.84 -1.94 12.83
CA ARG A 182 -17.73 -1.92 11.37
C ARG A 182 -17.30 -0.54 10.86
N SER A 183 -16.63 -0.53 9.71
CA SER A 183 -16.30 0.70 9.02
C SER A 183 -17.56 1.49 8.67
N GLN A 184 -17.44 2.81 8.60
CA GLN A 184 -18.58 3.74 8.46
C GLN A 184 -19.48 3.41 7.25
N TYR A 185 -18.91 2.89 6.17
CA TYR A 185 -19.64 2.59 4.94
C TYR A 185 -19.70 1.10 4.61
N GLY A 186 -19.16 0.23 5.48
CA GLY A 186 -19.11 -1.20 5.25
C GLY A 186 -18.12 -1.65 4.18
N HIS A 187 -17.15 -0.80 3.83
CA HIS A 187 -16.16 -1.06 2.79
C HIS A 187 -14.77 -1.39 3.34
N GLY A 188 -14.64 -1.49 4.66
CA GLY A 188 -13.38 -1.76 5.34
C GLY A 188 -12.52 -0.51 5.53
N TYR A 189 -11.20 -0.70 5.58
CA TYR A 189 -10.24 0.33 6.00
C TYR A 189 -9.08 0.44 5.01
N THR A 190 -8.65 1.67 4.74
CA THR A 190 -7.49 1.95 3.90
C THR A 190 -6.19 1.62 4.63
N PHE A 191 -5.21 1.05 3.93
CA PHE A 191 -3.87 0.90 4.47
C PHE A 191 -3.14 2.25 4.58
N PRO A 192 -2.26 2.41 5.59
CA PRO A 192 -1.92 1.48 6.65
C PRO A 192 -2.95 1.45 7.79
N CYS A 193 -3.09 0.29 8.45
CA CYS A 193 -3.98 0.07 9.57
C CYS A 193 -3.18 -0.20 10.85
N LEU A 194 -3.39 0.60 11.90
CA LEU A 194 -2.68 0.49 13.17
C LEU A 194 -3.57 -0.13 14.24
N PHE A 195 -2.98 -1.05 15.01
CA PHE A 195 -3.61 -1.77 16.11
C PHE A 195 -2.79 -1.65 17.37
N ARG A 196 -3.44 -1.52 18.52
CA ARG A 196 -2.84 -1.67 19.84
C ARG A 196 -3.31 -2.97 20.46
N VAL A 197 -2.41 -3.93 20.65
CA VAL A 197 -2.69 -5.26 21.21
C VAL A 197 -2.57 -5.19 22.74
N GLY A 198 -3.53 -4.52 23.39
CA GLY A 198 -3.54 -4.30 24.83
C GLY A 198 -2.20 -3.77 25.33
N ASP A 199 -1.62 -4.43 26.34
CA ASP A 199 -0.29 -4.13 26.88
C ASP A 199 0.84 -4.88 26.18
N ASN A 200 0.56 -5.65 25.13
CA ASN A 200 1.59 -6.37 24.38
C ASN A 200 2.38 -5.47 23.44
N GLY A 201 1.73 -4.44 22.89
CA GLY A 201 2.37 -3.49 21.97
C GLY A 201 1.51 -3.10 20.78
N TRP A 202 2.15 -2.78 19.67
CA TRP A 202 1.54 -2.20 18.47
C TRP A 202 1.81 -3.05 17.25
N VAL A 203 0.84 -3.09 16.34
CA VAL A 203 0.93 -3.77 15.06
C VAL A 203 0.44 -2.82 13.97
N LEU A 204 1.26 -2.57 12.95
CA LEU A 204 0.87 -1.85 11.75
C LEU A 204 0.75 -2.85 10.60
N VAL A 205 -0.39 -2.87 9.93
CA VAL A 205 -0.62 -3.71 8.74
C VAL A 205 -0.72 -2.82 7.51
N SER A 206 0.00 -3.19 6.45
CA SER A 206 0.00 -2.46 5.19
C SER A 206 0.36 -3.37 4.01
N GLU A 207 0.55 -2.76 2.85
CA GLU A 207 1.04 -3.42 1.63
C GLU A 207 2.12 -2.58 0.94
N THR A 208 2.93 -3.21 0.09
CA THR A 208 3.88 -2.53 -0.77
C THR A 208 4.18 -3.34 -2.04
N GLY A 209 4.73 -2.67 -3.05
CA GLY A 209 5.04 -3.32 -4.33
C GLY A 209 3.82 -3.54 -5.21
N VAL A 210 2.75 -2.76 -5.00
CA VAL A 210 1.58 -2.72 -5.90
C VAL A 210 1.98 -2.02 -7.20
N ASP A 211 1.64 -2.62 -8.31
CA ASP A 211 1.84 -2.08 -9.64
C ASP A 211 0.59 -2.30 -10.53
N SER A 212 0.69 -1.96 -11.82
CA SER A 212 -0.44 -2.08 -12.76
C SER A 212 -1.02 -3.50 -12.94
N ARG A 213 -0.38 -4.52 -12.40
CA ARG A 213 -0.82 -5.92 -12.47
C ARG A 213 -1.70 -6.33 -11.30
N TYR A 214 -1.78 -5.50 -10.27
CA TYR A 214 -2.53 -5.83 -9.05
C TYR A 214 -3.30 -4.60 -8.58
N CYS A 215 -4.52 -4.81 -8.07
CA CYS A 215 -5.29 -3.71 -7.49
C CYS A 215 -4.64 -3.23 -6.17
N GLY A 216 -4.80 -1.96 -5.84
CA GLY A 216 -4.66 -1.50 -4.47
C GLY A 216 -5.69 -2.23 -3.61
N SER A 217 -5.25 -2.88 -2.54
CA SER A 217 -6.15 -3.56 -1.63
C SER A 217 -6.40 -2.73 -0.37
N ARG A 218 -7.31 -3.21 0.44
CA ARG A 218 -7.67 -2.61 1.73
C ARG A 218 -7.90 -3.71 2.77
N LEU A 219 -8.07 -3.33 4.01
CA LEU A 219 -8.46 -4.26 5.05
C LEU A 219 -9.99 -4.36 5.09
N SER A 220 -10.53 -5.56 5.19
CA SER A 220 -11.98 -5.80 5.33
C SER A 220 -12.53 -5.19 6.63
N ASP A 221 -13.84 -5.19 6.78
CA ASP A 221 -14.45 -5.13 8.12
C ASP A 221 -14.07 -6.36 8.93
N VAL A 222 -14.13 -6.23 10.25
CA VAL A 222 -13.89 -7.33 11.17
C VAL A 222 -14.95 -8.43 11.00
N THR A 223 -14.48 -9.66 11.07
CA THR A 223 -15.33 -10.86 11.08
C THR A 223 -15.20 -11.61 12.40
N GLU A 224 -15.91 -12.73 12.54
CA GLU A 224 -15.90 -13.54 13.76
C GLU A 224 -14.49 -13.91 14.22
N GLY A 225 -14.23 -13.77 15.51
CA GLY A 225 -12.93 -14.05 16.13
C GLY A 225 -11.87 -13.00 15.82
N ASN A 226 -12.25 -11.74 15.72
CA ASN A 226 -11.34 -10.60 15.54
C ASN A 226 -10.45 -10.73 14.29
N LEU A 227 -10.99 -11.29 13.22
CA LEU A 227 -10.29 -11.51 11.96
C LEU A 227 -10.61 -10.37 10.98
N TYR A 228 -9.57 -9.74 10.49
CA TYR A 228 -9.59 -8.90 9.29
C TYR A 228 -8.95 -9.66 8.12
N THR A 229 -9.39 -9.43 6.91
CA THR A 229 -8.82 -10.02 5.70
C THR A 229 -8.46 -8.96 4.68
N VAL A 230 -7.58 -9.28 3.76
CA VAL A 230 -7.35 -8.45 2.58
C VAL A 230 -8.63 -8.40 1.75
N ALA A 231 -9.07 -7.20 1.39
CA ALA A 231 -10.23 -6.97 0.55
C ALA A 231 -9.83 -6.23 -0.74
N PHE A 232 -10.43 -6.64 -1.84
CA PHE A 232 -10.28 -5.99 -3.14
C PHE A 232 -11.34 -4.91 -3.34
N PRO A 233 -11.19 -4.02 -4.34
CA PRO A 233 -12.24 -3.13 -4.75
C PRO A 233 -13.56 -3.87 -5.00
N MET A 234 -14.67 -3.20 -4.73
CA MET A 234 -15.99 -3.79 -4.95
C MET A 234 -16.34 -3.73 -6.44
N ALA A 235 -17.18 -4.66 -6.87
CA ALA A 235 -17.80 -4.57 -8.21
C ALA A 235 -18.45 -3.19 -8.39
N GLU A 236 -18.32 -2.62 -9.59
CA GLU A 236 -18.87 -1.31 -9.98
C GLU A 236 -18.17 -0.08 -9.37
N GLU A 237 -17.14 -0.22 -8.55
CA GLU A 237 -16.27 0.92 -8.23
C GLU A 237 -15.76 1.58 -9.53
N ASN A 238 -15.42 2.88 -9.47
CA ASN A 238 -15.07 3.67 -10.66
C ASN A 238 -16.13 3.63 -11.78
N ASN A 239 -17.40 3.69 -11.41
CA ASN A 239 -18.53 3.59 -12.36
C ASN A 239 -18.49 2.33 -13.23
N GLY A 240 -17.99 1.21 -12.72
CA GLY A 240 -17.87 -0.06 -13.41
C GLY A 240 -16.74 -0.14 -14.45
N ASN A 241 -15.84 0.83 -14.47
CA ASN A 241 -14.69 0.81 -15.38
C ASN A 241 -13.54 -0.01 -14.80
N GLY A 242 -12.96 -0.88 -15.64
CA GLY A 242 -11.85 -1.75 -15.25
C GLY A 242 -12.32 -3.07 -14.63
N THR A 243 -11.42 -3.73 -13.92
CA THR A 243 -11.67 -4.98 -13.20
C THR A 243 -11.21 -4.87 -11.76
N VAL A 244 -11.96 -5.48 -10.86
CA VAL A 244 -11.62 -5.54 -9.42
C VAL A 244 -10.69 -6.71 -9.09
N ALA A 245 -10.62 -7.71 -9.97
CA ALA A 245 -9.78 -8.89 -9.79
C ALA A 245 -8.41 -8.68 -10.47
N PRO A 246 -7.31 -8.68 -9.71
CA PRO A 246 -5.98 -8.54 -10.29
C PRO A 246 -5.61 -9.74 -11.17
N ALA A 247 -4.84 -9.47 -12.23
CA ALA A 247 -4.37 -10.48 -13.16
C ALA A 247 -2.92 -10.26 -13.53
N PHE A 248 -2.13 -11.35 -13.54
CA PHE A 248 -0.72 -11.28 -13.90
C PHE A 248 -0.22 -12.54 -14.62
N ALA A 249 0.89 -12.40 -15.33
CA ALA A 249 1.55 -13.50 -16.02
C ALA A 249 2.20 -14.48 -15.03
N LEU A 250 2.26 -15.74 -15.40
CA LEU A 250 2.93 -16.81 -14.64
C LEU A 250 4.28 -17.21 -15.32
N PRO A 251 5.35 -17.41 -14.55
CA PRO A 251 5.44 -17.29 -13.09
C PRO A 251 5.29 -15.84 -12.64
N GLY A 252 4.68 -15.63 -11.47
CA GLY A 252 4.42 -14.28 -10.95
C GLY A 252 4.20 -14.27 -9.45
N SER A 253 4.17 -13.07 -8.89
CA SER A 253 3.99 -12.84 -7.45
C SER A 253 2.95 -11.75 -7.19
N THR A 254 2.28 -11.86 -6.05
CA THR A 254 1.45 -10.77 -5.51
C THR A 254 2.30 -9.64 -4.94
N PRO A 255 1.72 -8.48 -4.65
CA PRO A 255 2.35 -7.49 -3.78
C PRO A 255 2.74 -8.07 -2.41
N TRP A 256 3.59 -7.38 -1.69
CA TRP A 256 3.94 -7.73 -0.33
C TRP A 256 2.88 -7.25 0.65
N ARG A 257 2.49 -8.11 1.58
CA ARG A 257 1.77 -7.75 2.79
C ARG A 257 2.79 -7.48 3.87
N THR A 258 2.67 -6.36 4.59
CA THR A 258 3.65 -5.95 5.60
C THR A 258 2.99 -5.83 6.97
N ILE A 259 3.72 -6.28 8.00
CA ILE A 259 3.31 -6.22 9.39
C ILE A 259 4.49 -5.69 10.18
N THR A 260 4.36 -4.51 10.78
CA THR A 260 5.38 -3.95 11.67
C THR A 260 4.93 -4.08 13.11
N VAL A 261 5.81 -4.55 13.98
CA VAL A 261 5.50 -4.85 15.39
C VAL A 261 6.44 -4.11 16.32
N GLY A 262 5.92 -3.58 17.42
CA GLY A 262 6.73 -2.96 18.46
C GLY A 262 6.04 -2.88 19.81
N GLU A 263 6.79 -2.92 20.91
CA GLU A 263 6.24 -2.64 22.26
C GLU A 263 5.85 -1.16 22.42
N THR A 264 6.41 -0.30 21.56
CA THR A 264 6.10 1.13 21.49
C THR A 264 5.84 1.53 20.05
N LEU A 265 5.40 2.75 19.81
CA LEU A 265 5.22 3.31 18.45
C LEU A 265 6.53 3.59 17.71
N LYS A 266 7.70 3.53 18.39
CA LYS A 266 8.98 3.84 17.76
C LYS A 266 9.28 2.94 16.55
N PRO A 267 9.21 1.60 16.61
CA PRO A 267 9.40 0.76 15.43
C PRO A 267 8.37 1.04 14.32
N ILE A 268 7.14 1.39 14.67
CA ILE A 268 6.09 1.74 13.70
C ILE A 268 6.48 2.98 12.89
N VAL A 269 7.03 4.00 13.56
CA VAL A 269 7.46 5.24 12.90
C VAL A 269 8.76 5.05 12.12
N GLU A 270 9.67 4.21 12.62
CA GLU A 270 11.02 4.05 12.06
C GLU A 270 11.11 2.98 10.96
N THR A 271 10.10 2.12 10.79
CA THR A 271 10.16 1.02 9.81
C THR A 271 10.49 1.51 8.40
N THR A 272 11.33 0.74 7.73
CA THR A 272 11.69 0.92 6.31
C THR A 272 11.21 -0.24 5.44
N VAL A 273 10.38 -1.12 5.98
CA VAL A 273 9.97 -2.39 5.34
C VAL A 273 9.45 -2.24 3.92
N ILE A 274 8.76 -1.13 3.62
CA ILE A 274 8.21 -0.88 2.28
C ILE A 274 9.31 -0.66 1.22
N TRP A 275 10.50 -0.25 1.63
CA TRP A 275 11.69 -0.13 0.76
C TRP A 275 12.60 -1.34 0.84
N ASP A 276 12.63 -2.03 2.00
CA ASP A 276 13.51 -3.18 2.25
C ASP A 276 13.19 -4.37 1.33
N VAL A 277 11.93 -4.50 0.91
CA VAL A 277 11.43 -5.66 0.16
C VAL A 277 11.09 -5.37 -1.30
N VAL A 278 11.15 -4.12 -1.72
CA VAL A 278 10.82 -3.70 -3.10
C VAL A 278 12.03 -3.05 -3.74
N GLU A 279 12.43 -3.59 -4.89
CA GLU A 279 13.45 -2.98 -5.72
C GLU A 279 12.90 -1.74 -6.43
N PRO A 280 13.68 -0.66 -6.56
CA PRO A 280 13.29 0.49 -7.37
C PRO A 280 12.92 0.07 -8.81
N LEU A 281 11.81 0.58 -9.33
CA LEU A 281 11.42 0.31 -10.72
C LEU A 281 12.37 0.95 -11.74
N TYR A 282 12.98 2.05 -11.36
CA TYR A 282 13.97 2.79 -12.15
C TYR A 282 14.81 3.66 -11.22
N GLU A 283 16.00 3.97 -11.67
CA GLU A 283 16.86 4.96 -11.05
C GLU A 283 16.76 6.28 -11.81
N THR A 284 16.85 7.39 -11.08
CA THR A 284 16.86 8.72 -11.69
C THR A 284 18.28 9.26 -11.74
N GLU A 285 18.65 9.84 -12.89
CA GLU A 285 19.89 10.59 -13.05
C GLU A 285 19.76 12.06 -12.61
N HIS A 286 18.51 12.51 -12.31
CA HIS A 286 18.25 13.88 -11.89
C HIS A 286 18.37 14.03 -10.38
N ASP A 287 19.09 15.06 -9.96
CA ASP A 287 19.11 15.52 -8.58
C ASP A 287 17.93 16.48 -8.35
N TYR A 288 16.89 15.94 -7.70
CA TYR A 288 15.70 16.74 -7.38
C TYR A 288 15.94 17.63 -6.18
N GLN A 289 15.71 18.93 -6.35
CA GLN A 289 15.87 19.91 -5.28
C GLN A 289 14.70 19.85 -4.31
N MET A 290 15.02 19.70 -3.02
CA MET A 290 14.05 19.85 -1.94
C MET A 290 13.90 21.33 -1.60
N GLY A 291 12.69 21.76 -1.21
CA GLY A 291 12.47 23.16 -0.92
C GLY A 291 11.15 23.41 -0.20
N ARG A 292 10.94 24.68 0.13
CA ARG A 292 9.72 25.21 0.75
C ARG A 292 8.86 25.87 -0.31
N GLY A 293 7.56 25.82 -0.14
CA GLY A 293 6.65 26.43 -1.10
C GLY A 293 5.50 27.18 -0.43
N THR A 294 4.95 28.12 -1.16
CA THR A 294 3.65 28.71 -0.84
C THR A 294 2.53 27.96 -1.53
N TRP A 295 1.36 27.95 -0.90
CA TRP A 295 0.19 27.24 -1.39
C TRP A 295 -1.07 28.00 -0.96
N SER A 296 -1.70 28.71 -1.91
CA SER A 296 -2.84 29.59 -1.62
C SER A 296 -4.08 28.85 -1.14
N TRP A 297 -4.30 27.67 -1.68
CA TRP A 297 -5.50 26.87 -1.42
C TRP A 297 -5.69 26.54 0.07
N ILE A 298 -4.60 26.29 0.81
CA ILE A 298 -4.70 25.95 2.24
C ILE A 298 -5.34 27.06 3.10
N LEU A 299 -5.23 28.32 2.67
CA LEU A 299 -5.82 29.46 3.39
C LEU A 299 -7.07 30.01 2.70
N TRP A 300 -7.06 30.13 1.38
CA TRP A 300 -8.09 30.84 0.62
C TRP A 300 -8.93 29.89 -0.25
N GLN A 301 -8.67 28.59 -0.20
CA GLN A 301 -9.40 27.55 -0.92
C GLN A 301 -9.52 27.85 -2.44
N ASP A 302 -10.51 27.27 -3.08
CA ASP A 302 -10.73 27.32 -4.55
C ASP A 302 -10.90 28.74 -5.11
N GLY A 303 -11.29 29.70 -4.28
CA GLY A 303 -11.41 31.11 -4.65
C GLY A 303 -10.08 31.74 -5.03
N SER A 304 -8.98 31.26 -4.48
CA SER A 304 -7.64 31.75 -4.73
C SER A 304 -7.03 31.30 -6.06
N ILE A 305 -7.64 30.33 -6.75
CA ILE A 305 -7.12 29.84 -8.02
C ILE A 305 -7.52 30.79 -9.14
N ASN A 306 -6.83 31.91 -9.17
CA ASN A 306 -6.91 32.95 -10.19
C ASN A 306 -5.53 33.58 -10.35
N TYR A 307 -5.29 34.24 -11.47
CA TYR A 307 -3.98 34.79 -11.82
C TYR A 307 -3.43 35.76 -10.77
N ASP A 308 -4.27 36.72 -10.32
CA ASP A 308 -3.82 37.81 -9.47
C ASP A 308 -3.45 37.36 -8.05
N ASP A 309 -4.22 36.41 -7.49
CA ASP A 309 -3.90 35.82 -6.20
C ASP A 309 -2.66 34.93 -6.29
N GLN A 310 -2.47 34.20 -7.39
CA GLN A 310 -1.24 33.41 -7.57
C GLN A 310 -0.01 34.29 -7.69
N VAL A 311 -0.09 35.47 -8.34
CA VAL A 311 1.00 36.46 -8.34
C VAL A 311 1.38 36.87 -6.90
N ARG A 312 0.39 37.11 -6.02
CA ARG A 312 0.66 37.41 -4.59
C ARG A 312 1.40 36.27 -3.88
N TYR A 313 1.04 35.03 -4.16
CA TYR A 313 1.71 33.89 -3.55
C TYR A 313 3.10 33.62 -4.12
N VAL A 314 3.34 33.93 -5.40
CA VAL A 314 4.68 33.98 -5.98
C VAL A 314 5.53 35.06 -5.29
N ASP A 315 4.98 36.27 -5.13
CA ASP A 315 5.68 37.38 -4.46
C ASP A 315 5.98 37.05 -2.99
N LEU A 316 5.04 36.36 -2.31
CA LEU A 316 5.26 35.90 -0.95
C LEU A 316 6.38 34.84 -0.90
N ALA A 317 6.39 33.86 -1.81
CA ALA A 317 7.46 32.87 -1.90
C ALA A 317 8.83 33.53 -2.10
N ALA A 318 8.91 34.46 -3.04
CA ALA A 318 10.13 35.21 -3.32
C ALA A 318 10.60 36.02 -2.09
N ALA A 319 9.68 36.76 -1.43
CA ALA A 319 9.99 37.56 -0.23
C ALA A 319 10.44 36.69 0.96
N MET A 320 9.92 35.45 1.08
CA MET A 320 10.28 34.51 2.14
C MET A 320 11.55 33.69 1.78
N GLY A 321 12.09 33.82 0.58
CA GLY A 321 13.18 32.99 0.09
C GLY A 321 12.79 31.52 -0.03
N TYR A 322 11.53 31.26 -0.44
CA TYR A 322 11.05 29.92 -0.71
C TYR A 322 11.30 29.55 -2.17
N GLU A 323 11.56 28.29 -2.39
CA GLU A 323 11.97 27.76 -3.68
C GLU A 323 10.78 27.56 -4.64
N TYR A 324 9.56 27.36 -4.09
CA TYR A 324 8.41 26.90 -4.87
C TYR A 324 7.12 27.67 -4.59
N VAL A 325 6.21 27.64 -5.57
CA VAL A 325 4.79 27.90 -5.41
C VAL A 325 3.99 26.71 -5.95
N LEU A 326 2.99 26.25 -5.22
CA LEU A 326 2.02 25.25 -5.68
C LEU A 326 0.73 25.96 -6.10
N ILE A 327 0.35 25.77 -7.36
CA ILE A 327 -0.92 26.24 -7.93
C ILE A 327 -1.85 25.02 -8.01
N ASP A 328 -2.94 25.09 -7.26
CA ASP A 328 -3.84 23.96 -7.03
C ASP A 328 -4.89 23.78 -8.15
N ASN A 329 -5.87 22.93 -7.93
CA ASN A 329 -6.90 22.51 -8.87
C ASN A 329 -7.59 23.67 -9.63
N TRP A 330 -8.23 23.38 -10.76
CA TRP A 330 -8.91 24.35 -11.65
C TRP A 330 -8.04 25.43 -12.28
N TRP A 331 -6.73 25.36 -12.21
CA TRP A 331 -5.88 26.32 -12.88
C TRP A 331 -6.07 26.31 -14.41
N ASP A 332 -6.41 25.15 -14.99
CA ASP A 332 -6.68 24.97 -16.41
C ASP A 332 -7.89 25.74 -16.91
N THR A 333 -8.95 25.82 -16.11
CA THR A 333 -10.20 26.49 -16.46
C THR A 333 -10.25 27.95 -15.98
N LYS A 334 -9.72 28.25 -14.79
CA LYS A 334 -9.79 29.59 -14.19
C LYS A 334 -8.65 30.52 -14.65
N ILE A 335 -7.47 29.97 -14.93
CA ILE A 335 -6.30 30.72 -15.42
C ILE A 335 -6.09 30.43 -16.91
N GLY A 336 -6.12 29.14 -17.29
CA GLY A 336 -5.87 28.64 -18.64
C GLY A 336 -4.39 28.55 -18.99
N HIS A 337 -4.04 27.63 -19.87
CA HIS A 337 -2.65 27.31 -20.23
C HIS A 337 -1.85 28.57 -20.65
N LYS A 338 -2.38 29.41 -21.53
CA LYS A 338 -1.66 30.59 -22.02
C LYS A 338 -1.33 31.60 -20.93
N ARG A 339 -2.25 31.84 -20.00
CA ARG A 339 -1.97 32.73 -18.84
C ARG A 339 -1.08 32.04 -17.81
N MET A 340 -1.19 30.71 -17.71
CA MET A 340 -0.32 29.92 -16.84
C MET A 340 1.14 30.01 -17.31
N GLU A 341 1.42 29.96 -18.61
CA GLU A 341 2.77 30.22 -19.16
C GLU A 341 3.33 31.56 -18.67
N SER A 342 2.51 32.63 -18.77
CA SER A 342 2.92 33.94 -18.28
C SER A 342 3.15 34.00 -16.77
N LEU A 343 2.39 33.21 -15.98
CA LEU A 343 2.55 33.12 -14.53
C LEU A 343 3.81 32.33 -14.14
N ILE A 344 4.11 31.28 -14.89
CA ILE A 344 5.34 30.48 -14.72
C ILE A 344 6.56 31.37 -15.02
N ASP A 345 6.56 32.09 -16.15
CA ASP A 345 7.61 33.05 -16.51
C ASP A 345 7.81 34.11 -15.41
N TYR A 346 6.70 34.64 -14.86
CA TYR A 346 6.76 35.59 -13.77
C TYR A 346 7.41 35.00 -12.52
N ALA A 347 7.00 33.80 -12.12
CA ALA A 347 7.55 33.10 -10.95
C ALA A 347 9.06 32.85 -11.13
N GLN A 348 9.46 32.31 -12.27
CA GLN A 348 10.87 32.06 -12.60
C GLN A 348 11.70 33.35 -12.61
N GLY A 349 11.13 34.45 -13.14
CA GLY A 349 11.73 35.80 -13.08
C GLY A 349 11.96 36.30 -11.65
N LYS A 350 11.23 35.78 -10.67
CA LYS A 350 11.40 36.05 -9.22
C LYS A 350 12.30 35.01 -8.52
N GLY A 351 12.80 34.02 -9.24
CA GLY A 351 13.57 32.92 -8.66
C GLY A 351 12.72 31.87 -7.91
N VAL A 352 11.41 31.78 -8.24
CA VAL A 352 10.48 30.84 -7.66
C VAL A 352 10.06 29.83 -8.73
N ASP A 353 10.23 28.54 -8.48
CA ASP A 353 9.78 27.48 -9.35
C ASP A 353 8.31 27.08 -9.07
N VAL A 354 7.66 26.47 -10.07
CA VAL A 354 6.23 26.20 -10.02
C VAL A 354 5.95 24.71 -9.94
N PHE A 355 4.98 24.34 -9.10
CA PHE A 355 4.29 23.07 -9.08
C PHE A 355 2.84 23.26 -9.50
N LEU A 356 2.30 22.34 -10.30
CA LEU A 356 0.92 22.36 -10.74
C LEU A 356 0.15 21.13 -10.24
N TRP A 357 -1.11 21.33 -9.88
CA TRP A 357 -1.99 20.24 -9.50
C TRP A 357 -2.63 19.58 -10.71
N TYR A 358 -2.78 18.25 -10.66
CA TYR A 358 -3.50 17.44 -11.63
C TYR A 358 -4.34 16.38 -10.93
N SER A 359 -5.51 16.05 -11.47
CA SER A 359 -6.23 14.86 -11.03
C SER A 359 -5.57 13.60 -11.59
N SER A 360 -5.31 12.62 -10.70
CA SER A 360 -4.88 11.28 -11.10
C SER A 360 -6.03 10.42 -11.61
N SER A 361 -7.28 10.82 -11.36
CA SER A 361 -8.48 10.13 -11.81
C SER A 361 -8.70 10.29 -13.32
N GLY A 362 -9.26 9.24 -13.92
CA GLY A 362 -9.66 9.25 -15.32
C GLY A 362 -11.16 9.57 -15.53
N TYR A 363 -11.60 9.43 -16.75
CA TYR A 363 -12.98 9.72 -17.19
C TYR A 363 -14.07 8.91 -16.44
N TRP A 364 -13.68 7.85 -15.76
CA TRP A 364 -14.59 7.03 -14.94
C TRP A 364 -14.97 7.67 -13.61
N ASN A 365 -14.32 8.76 -13.23
CA ASN A 365 -14.55 9.44 -11.97
C ASN A 365 -15.32 10.75 -12.22
N ASP A 366 -16.27 11.07 -11.35
CA ASP A 366 -17.11 12.27 -11.43
C ASP A 366 -16.45 13.52 -10.81
N ILE A 367 -15.13 13.54 -10.71
CA ILE A 367 -14.38 14.67 -10.16
C ILE A 367 -14.56 15.91 -11.05
N GLU A 368 -14.86 17.04 -10.43
CA GLU A 368 -14.99 18.34 -11.10
C GLU A 368 -13.68 19.12 -11.14
N GLN A 369 -12.77 18.82 -10.22
CA GLN A 369 -11.50 19.52 -10.06
C GLN A 369 -10.54 19.15 -11.21
N GLY A 370 -10.20 20.13 -12.01
CA GLY A 370 -9.31 19.99 -13.15
C GLY A 370 -7.85 20.43 -12.87
N PRO A 371 -6.92 20.06 -13.72
CA PRO A 371 -7.06 19.30 -14.97
C PRO A 371 -7.46 17.83 -14.74
N VAL A 372 -8.49 17.38 -15.43
CA VAL A 372 -8.99 15.99 -15.39
C VAL A 372 -8.65 15.25 -16.69
N ASN A 373 -8.66 13.92 -16.64
CA ASN A 373 -8.46 13.04 -17.80
C ASN A 373 -7.12 13.26 -18.53
N MET A 374 -6.07 13.67 -17.80
CA MET A 374 -4.74 13.90 -18.37
C MET A 374 -3.72 12.88 -17.87
N MET A 375 -3.90 12.36 -16.65
CA MET A 375 -2.91 11.47 -16.03
C MET A 375 -3.19 9.98 -16.25
N ASP A 376 -4.41 9.61 -16.59
CA ASP A 376 -4.83 8.24 -16.86
C ASP A 376 -4.49 7.77 -18.28
N ASP A 377 -4.62 8.63 -19.30
CA ASP A 377 -4.25 8.31 -20.68
C ASP A 377 -2.75 8.50 -20.92
N PRO A 378 -2.01 7.44 -21.32
CA PRO A 378 -0.56 7.54 -21.52
C PRO A 378 -0.12 8.53 -22.60
N ILE A 379 -0.94 8.73 -23.64
CA ILE A 379 -0.61 9.62 -24.77
C ILE A 379 -0.82 11.08 -24.33
N ILE A 380 -1.96 11.35 -23.69
CA ILE A 380 -2.28 12.68 -23.15
C ILE A 380 -1.27 13.06 -22.08
N ARG A 381 -1.04 12.17 -21.11
CA ARG A 381 -0.05 12.37 -20.04
C ARG A 381 1.35 12.70 -20.59
N LYS A 382 1.82 11.95 -21.59
CA LYS A 382 3.14 12.21 -22.18
C LYS A 382 3.23 13.59 -22.85
N ARG A 383 2.15 14.04 -23.51
CA ARG A 383 2.09 15.36 -24.12
C ARG A 383 2.08 16.46 -23.07
N GLU A 384 1.31 16.28 -22.01
CA GLU A 384 1.23 17.23 -20.90
C GLU A 384 2.56 17.33 -20.16
N MET A 385 3.20 16.21 -19.85
CA MET A 385 4.54 16.20 -19.22
C MET A 385 5.57 16.93 -20.08
N LYS A 386 5.48 16.82 -21.40
CA LYS A 386 6.37 17.54 -22.33
C LYS A 386 6.13 19.05 -22.25
N TRP A 387 4.88 19.51 -22.23
CA TRP A 387 4.55 20.92 -22.06
C TRP A 387 5.07 21.46 -20.72
N LEU A 388 4.84 20.73 -19.62
CA LEU A 388 5.38 21.10 -18.30
C LEU A 388 6.91 21.24 -18.31
N GLN A 389 7.60 20.34 -18.96
CA GLN A 389 9.04 20.38 -19.11
C GLN A 389 9.50 21.60 -19.94
N GLU A 390 8.81 21.90 -21.04
CA GLU A 390 9.10 23.04 -21.91
C GLU A 390 8.88 24.38 -21.17
N GLN A 391 7.88 24.45 -20.27
CA GLN A 391 7.64 25.62 -19.41
C GLN A 391 8.55 25.69 -18.18
N GLY A 392 9.36 24.66 -17.92
CA GLY A 392 10.27 24.60 -16.77
C GLY A 392 9.57 24.35 -15.44
N VAL A 393 8.34 23.81 -15.44
CA VAL A 393 7.65 23.36 -14.24
C VAL A 393 8.42 22.24 -13.56
N LYS A 394 8.63 22.33 -12.25
CA LYS A 394 9.54 21.40 -11.51
C LYS A 394 8.84 20.20 -10.92
N GLY A 395 7.53 20.25 -10.77
CA GLY A 395 6.80 19.12 -10.21
C GLY A 395 5.29 19.25 -10.35
N ILE A 396 4.61 18.16 -10.04
CA ILE A 396 3.16 18.10 -9.98
C ILE A 396 2.71 17.56 -8.62
N LYS A 397 1.54 18.02 -8.20
CA LYS A 397 0.73 17.42 -7.12
C LYS A 397 -0.38 16.64 -7.79
N VAL A 398 -0.55 15.36 -7.44
CA VAL A 398 -1.62 14.48 -7.92
C VAL A 398 -2.34 13.82 -6.75
#